data_bc843d7658aa74d74490b7a163ee4620
#
_entry.id   bc843d7658aa74d74490b7a163ee4620
#
_cell.length_a   1.000
_cell.length_b   1.000
_cell.length_c   1.000
_cell.angle_alpha   90.00
_cell.angle_beta   90.00
_cell.angle_gamma   90.00
#
_symmetry.space_group_name_H-M   'P 1'
#
loop_
_entity.id
_entity.type
_entity.pdbx_description
1 polymer ?
#
loop_
_entity_poly.entity_id
_entity_poly.type
_entity_poly.pdbx_seq_one_letter_code
_entity_poly.pdbx_strand_id
1 'polypeptide(L)'
;MKKMKSTTIVLAAMLFADAANCQTANPQTKNLKQHPMEKQNYTATILVDQDSKTAFDAIKNFRGWWSEEIEGKTDQLGGVFVYHYKDIHLCKLKLIEIIPDKKLVYKVLDNHFSFTKDKSEWIGTKLIFDISSEGGKTKVKFTHEGLVPEYECYKVCYDAWGNYIKHSLYSLIITGKGQPNPKDKDGFNAELAAKWKIN
;
A
#
# COMPACT_ATOMS: atom_id res chain seq x y z
N MET A 1 -24.52 48.18 63.77
CA MET A 1 -24.18 48.05 65.21
C MET A 1 -23.39 46.76 65.44
N LYS A 2 -22.31 46.84 66.28
CA LYS A 2 -21.40 45.80 66.80
C LYS A 2 -20.30 45.38 65.80
N LYS A 3 -19.18 45.90 66.00
CA LYS A 3 -18.03 45.96 66.91
C LYS A 3 -16.91 45.04 66.49
N MET A 4 -15.85 45.77 66.18
CA MET A 4 -14.46 45.30 66.04
C MET A 4 -14.02 44.44 67.21
N LYS A 5 -13.15 43.46 66.95
CA LYS A 5 -12.02 43.15 67.82
C LYS A 5 -10.77 42.85 67.03
N SER A 6 -9.82 43.74 67.24
CA SER A 6 -8.42 43.60 66.91
C SER A 6 -7.78 42.61 67.88
N THR A 7 -6.85 41.79 67.33
CA THR A 7 -5.84 41.16 68.20
C THR A 7 -4.55 41.05 67.42
N THR A 8 -3.60 41.86 67.86
CA THR A 8 -2.19 41.87 67.44
C THR A 8 -1.46 40.85 68.31
N ILE A 9 -0.62 39.98 67.74
CA ILE A 9 0.46 39.28 68.43
C ILE A 9 1.60 38.96 67.45
N VAL A 10 2.63 39.73 67.58
CA VAL A 10 4.07 39.43 67.93
C VAL A 10 4.84 38.48 67.03
N LEU A 11 5.84 39.10 66.48
CA LEU A 11 7.07 38.70 65.83
C LEU A 11 7.83 37.63 66.59
N ALA A 12 8.26 36.56 65.89
CA ALA A 12 9.43 35.76 66.27
C ALA A 12 10.18 35.36 65.01
N ALA A 13 11.31 36.01 64.80
CA ALA A 13 12.30 35.64 63.77
C ALA A 13 13.08 34.40 64.22
N MET A 14 13.05 33.32 63.44
CA MET A 14 14.06 32.25 63.52
C MET A 14 14.74 32.10 62.19
N LEU A 15 15.99 32.47 62.17
CA LEU A 15 16.96 32.21 61.13
C LEU A 15 17.29 30.73 61.15
N PHE A 16 16.93 29.97 60.14
CA PHE A 16 17.53 28.69 59.83
C PHE A 16 18.30 28.79 58.50
N ALA A 17 19.59 28.62 58.59
CA ALA A 17 20.46 28.45 57.48
C ALA A 17 20.25 27.03 56.89
N ASP A 18 19.64 26.90 55.73
CA ASP A 18 19.57 25.65 55.01
C ASP A 18 20.70 25.61 54.00
N ALA A 19 21.54 24.59 54.19
CA ALA A 19 22.64 24.23 53.32
C ALA A 19 22.09 23.86 51.92
N ALA A 20 22.62 24.50 50.88
CA ALA A 20 22.37 24.17 49.50
C ALA A 20 22.87 22.75 49.20
N ASN A 21 21.96 21.80 49.14
CA ASN A 21 22.22 20.47 48.60
C ASN A 21 22.05 20.51 47.04
N CYS A 22 23.18 20.72 46.37
CA CYS A 22 23.28 20.67 44.93
C CYS A 22 23.15 19.21 44.49
N GLN A 23 21.91 18.73 44.27
CA GLN A 23 21.66 17.45 43.61
C GLN A 23 21.87 17.63 42.12
N THR A 24 22.96 17.10 41.60
CA THR A 24 23.25 16.93 40.20
C THR A 24 22.18 16.05 39.56
N ALA A 25 21.28 16.68 38.79
CA ALA A 25 20.29 15.98 37.99
C ALA A 25 21.03 15.14 36.91
N ASN A 26 20.98 13.85 37.09
CA ASN A 26 21.44 12.88 36.12
C ASN A 26 20.53 12.99 34.87
N PRO A 27 21.03 13.30 33.64
CA PRO A 27 20.21 13.30 32.48
C PRO A 27 19.83 11.84 32.12
N GLN A 28 18.67 11.42 32.52
CA GLN A 28 18.09 10.18 31.98
C GLN A 28 17.94 10.34 30.48
N THR A 29 18.88 9.80 29.73
CA THR A 29 18.74 9.54 28.31
C THR A 29 17.54 8.61 28.14
N LYS A 30 16.39 9.20 27.76
CA LYS A 30 15.25 8.44 27.29
C LYS A 30 15.73 7.69 26.05
N ASN A 31 16.00 6.39 26.21
CA ASN A 31 16.12 5.46 25.10
C ASN A 31 14.80 5.53 24.32
N LEU A 32 14.72 6.39 23.33
CA LEU A 32 13.76 6.31 22.25
C LEU A 32 14.03 4.97 21.57
N LYS A 33 13.24 3.96 21.90
CA LYS A 33 13.16 2.74 21.11
C LYS A 33 12.80 3.20 19.71
N GLN A 34 13.78 3.25 18.82
CA GLN A 34 13.54 3.36 17.39
C GLN A 34 12.73 2.12 17.02
N HIS A 35 11.43 2.27 16.88
CA HIS A 35 10.64 1.29 16.15
C HIS A 35 11.27 1.19 14.77
N PRO A 36 11.60 -0.02 14.29
CA PRO A 36 11.98 -0.18 12.90
C PRO A 36 10.89 0.51 12.08
N MET A 37 11.26 1.45 11.22
CA MET A 37 10.31 2.01 10.27
C MET A 37 9.75 0.82 9.49
N GLU A 38 8.49 0.45 9.75
CA GLU A 38 7.79 -0.52 8.91
C GLU A 38 7.91 0.00 7.48
N LYS A 39 8.51 -0.80 6.60
CA LYS A 39 8.60 -0.47 5.18
C LYS A 39 7.18 -0.18 4.70
N GLN A 40 6.91 1.08 4.38
CA GLN A 40 5.57 1.53 4.03
C GLN A 40 5.23 1.02 2.63
N ASN A 41 4.51 -0.09 2.57
CA ASN A 41 3.97 -0.64 1.32
C ASN A 41 3.02 0.36 0.64
N TYR A 42 2.97 0.32 -0.69
CA TYR A 42 1.94 1.08 -1.40
C TYR A 42 0.54 0.53 -1.09
N THR A 43 -0.41 1.41 -0.81
CA THR A 43 -1.83 1.06 -0.62
C THR A 43 -2.77 2.02 -1.34
N ALA A 44 -3.89 1.49 -1.84
CA ALA A 44 -5.02 2.26 -2.35
C ALA A 44 -6.33 1.63 -1.89
N THR A 45 -7.33 2.45 -1.62
CA THR A 45 -8.65 1.98 -1.19
C THR A 45 -9.73 2.63 -2.04
N ILE A 46 -10.74 1.85 -2.42
CA ILE A 46 -11.97 2.31 -3.06
C ILE A 46 -13.18 1.76 -2.29
N LEU A 47 -14.28 2.51 -2.31
CA LEU A 47 -15.59 2.13 -1.77
C LEU A 47 -16.58 2.14 -2.93
N VAL A 48 -17.35 1.07 -3.06
CA VAL A 48 -18.36 0.90 -4.12
C VAL A 48 -19.69 0.42 -3.54
N ASP A 49 -20.79 0.70 -4.23
CA ASP A 49 -22.13 0.25 -3.82
C ASP A 49 -22.44 -1.19 -4.29
N GLN A 50 -21.65 -1.72 -5.24
CA GLN A 50 -21.75 -3.08 -5.73
C GLN A 50 -21.35 -4.09 -4.63
N ASP A 51 -21.87 -5.30 -4.73
CA ASP A 51 -21.56 -6.36 -3.77
C ASP A 51 -20.09 -6.86 -3.87
N SER A 52 -19.66 -7.60 -2.86
CA SER A 52 -18.30 -8.13 -2.77
C SER A 52 -17.97 -9.10 -3.91
N LYS A 53 -18.97 -9.84 -4.41
CA LYS A 53 -18.81 -10.77 -5.54
C LYS A 53 -18.50 -10.02 -6.83
N THR A 54 -19.23 -8.96 -7.11
CA THR A 54 -19.01 -8.09 -8.28
C THR A 54 -17.61 -7.48 -8.25
N ALA A 55 -17.18 -6.96 -7.08
CA ALA A 55 -15.82 -6.43 -6.90
C ALA A 55 -14.75 -7.51 -7.08
N PHE A 56 -14.96 -8.70 -6.51
CA PHE A 56 -14.05 -9.83 -6.62
C PHE A 56 -13.88 -10.32 -8.07
N ASP A 57 -14.98 -10.44 -8.81
CA ASP A 57 -14.94 -10.84 -10.21
C ASP A 57 -14.28 -9.78 -11.10
N ALA A 58 -14.51 -8.50 -10.83
CA ALA A 58 -13.85 -7.40 -11.53
C ALA A 58 -12.33 -7.42 -11.31
N ILE A 59 -11.85 -7.65 -10.07
CA ILE A 59 -10.42 -7.74 -9.76
C ILE A 59 -9.74 -8.83 -10.58
N LYS A 60 -10.34 -10.01 -10.69
CA LYS A 60 -9.80 -11.14 -11.47
C LYS A 60 -9.71 -10.85 -12.97
N ASN A 61 -10.53 -9.95 -13.45
CA ASN A 61 -10.53 -9.54 -14.86
C ASN A 61 -9.49 -8.46 -15.13
N PHE A 62 -8.20 -8.79 -14.96
CA PHE A 62 -7.08 -7.87 -15.20
C PHE A 62 -7.08 -7.24 -16.59
N ARG A 63 -7.59 -7.96 -17.60
CA ARG A 63 -7.73 -7.42 -18.97
C ARG A 63 -8.72 -6.28 -19.03
N GLY A 64 -9.71 -6.27 -18.15
CA GLY A 64 -10.75 -5.23 -18.12
C GLY A 64 -10.31 -3.93 -17.46
N TRP A 65 -9.21 -3.92 -16.69
CA TRP A 65 -8.81 -2.72 -15.95
C TRP A 65 -7.31 -2.41 -15.95
N TRP A 66 -6.40 -3.41 -16.10
CA TRP A 66 -4.96 -3.16 -16.07
C TRP A 66 -4.38 -3.07 -17.49
N SER A 67 -4.49 -4.14 -18.28
CA SER A 67 -3.99 -4.16 -19.65
C SER A 67 -4.71 -5.21 -20.51
N GLU A 68 -5.02 -4.85 -21.75
CA GLU A 68 -5.53 -5.79 -22.74
C GLU A 68 -4.49 -6.82 -23.18
N GLU A 69 -3.21 -6.57 -22.91
CA GLU A 69 -2.05 -7.43 -23.28
C GLU A 69 -1.67 -8.43 -22.18
N ILE A 70 -2.59 -8.75 -21.28
CA ILE A 70 -2.37 -9.81 -20.30
C ILE A 70 -2.60 -11.18 -20.94
N GLU A 71 -1.61 -12.05 -20.81
CA GLU A 71 -1.65 -13.42 -21.28
C GLU A 71 -1.57 -14.42 -20.13
N GLY A 72 -2.38 -15.50 -20.20
CA GLY A 72 -2.45 -16.53 -19.17
C GLY A 72 -3.70 -16.46 -18.32
N LYS A 73 -3.67 -17.12 -17.14
CA LYS A 73 -4.83 -17.32 -16.25
C LYS A 73 -4.71 -16.44 -15.02
N THR A 74 -5.65 -15.50 -14.89
CA THR A 74 -5.68 -14.51 -13.79
C THR A 74 -6.63 -14.90 -12.66
N ASP A 75 -7.50 -15.90 -12.85
CA ASP A 75 -8.69 -16.20 -12.05
C ASP A 75 -8.66 -17.56 -11.35
N GLN A 76 -7.60 -18.36 -11.55
CA GLN A 76 -7.47 -19.70 -11.00
C GLN A 76 -6.31 -19.78 -10.02
N LEU A 77 -6.51 -20.42 -8.87
CA LEU A 77 -5.43 -20.67 -7.90
C LEU A 77 -4.27 -21.43 -8.58
N GLY A 78 -3.06 -20.92 -8.41
CA GLY A 78 -1.87 -21.42 -9.10
C GLY A 78 -1.73 -20.93 -10.54
N GLY A 79 -2.74 -20.26 -11.09
CA GLY A 79 -2.70 -19.66 -12.42
C GLY A 79 -1.57 -18.64 -12.53
N VAL A 80 -0.90 -18.66 -13.67
CA VAL A 80 0.20 -17.75 -14.01
C VAL A 80 -0.23 -16.93 -15.20
N PHE A 81 0.09 -15.64 -15.15
CA PHE A 81 -0.12 -14.74 -16.27
C PHE A 81 1.04 -13.76 -16.41
N VAL A 82 1.15 -13.17 -17.57
CA VAL A 82 2.12 -12.14 -17.90
C VAL A 82 1.37 -10.85 -18.26
N TYR A 83 1.86 -9.78 -17.71
CA TYR A 83 1.50 -8.41 -18.07
C TYR A 83 2.68 -7.77 -18.78
N HIS A 84 2.40 -7.01 -19.81
CA HIS A 84 3.39 -6.10 -20.39
C HIS A 84 2.75 -4.78 -20.82
N TYR A 85 3.55 -3.74 -20.82
CA TYR A 85 3.22 -2.43 -21.31
C TYR A 85 4.35 -1.94 -22.20
N LYS A 86 4.19 -2.05 -23.51
CA LYS A 86 5.23 -1.77 -24.50
C LYS A 86 6.55 -2.45 -24.12
N ASP A 87 7.68 -1.85 -24.46
CA ASP A 87 9.01 -2.29 -24.00
C ASP A 87 9.39 -1.70 -22.63
N ILE A 88 8.42 -1.14 -21.89
CA ILE A 88 8.66 -0.39 -20.65
C ILE A 88 8.60 -1.31 -19.45
N HIS A 89 7.57 -2.16 -19.37
CA HIS A 89 7.33 -3.00 -18.20
C HIS A 89 6.82 -4.39 -18.59
N LEU A 90 7.52 -5.39 -18.15
CA LEU A 90 7.11 -6.79 -18.22
C LEU A 90 7.02 -7.36 -16.82
N CYS A 91 5.93 -8.05 -16.48
CA CYS A 91 5.74 -8.64 -15.17
C CYS A 91 5.03 -9.99 -15.27
N LYS A 92 5.59 -11.02 -14.61
CA LYS A 92 5.00 -12.36 -14.51
C LYS A 92 4.46 -12.58 -13.10
N LEU A 93 3.19 -12.94 -12.99
CA LEU A 93 2.50 -13.10 -11.72
C LEU A 93 1.87 -14.48 -11.60
N LYS A 94 1.68 -14.90 -10.34
CA LYS A 94 0.98 -16.14 -10.00
C LYS A 94 -0.06 -15.85 -8.92
N LEU A 95 -1.31 -16.30 -9.12
CA LEU A 95 -2.34 -16.29 -8.07
C LEU A 95 -1.99 -17.36 -7.03
N ILE A 96 -1.64 -16.93 -5.81
CA ILE A 96 -1.17 -17.81 -4.72
C ILE A 96 -2.17 -17.97 -3.58
N GLU A 97 -3.15 -17.08 -3.48
CA GLU A 97 -4.23 -17.17 -2.49
C GLU A 97 -5.52 -16.64 -3.09
N ILE A 98 -6.62 -17.35 -2.86
CA ILE A 98 -7.97 -16.98 -3.26
C ILE A 98 -8.93 -17.34 -2.14
N ILE A 99 -9.63 -16.33 -1.59
CA ILE A 99 -10.76 -16.51 -0.67
C ILE A 99 -11.94 -15.84 -1.36
N PRO A 100 -12.95 -16.62 -1.82
CA PRO A 100 -14.06 -16.08 -2.58
C PRO A 100 -14.68 -14.85 -1.92
N ASP A 101 -14.88 -13.80 -2.70
CA ASP A 101 -15.49 -12.52 -2.34
C ASP A 101 -14.80 -11.76 -1.21
N LYS A 102 -13.59 -12.19 -0.80
CA LYS A 102 -12.85 -11.61 0.34
C LYS A 102 -11.40 -11.26 0.05
N LYS A 103 -10.67 -12.12 -0.69
CA LYS A 103 -9.23 -11.89 -0.84
C LYS A 103 -8.66 -12.54 -2.10
N LEU A 104 -7.72 -11.83 -2.71
CA LEU A 104 -6.87 -12.33 -3.79
C LEU A 104 -5.43 -11.89 -3.53
N VAL A 105 -4.47 -12.81 -3.69
CA VAL A 105 -3.03 -12.52 -3.57
C VAL A 105 -2.29 -13.04 -4.79
N TYR A 106 -1.62 -12.15 -5.48
CA TYR A 106 -0.76 -12.47 -6.62
C TYR A 106 0.68 -12.20 -6.25
N LYS A 107 1.56 -13.19 -6.44
CA LYS A 107 3.01 -13.05 -6.23
C LYS A 107 3.68 -12.73 -7.56
N VAL A 108 4.56 -11.74 -7.55
CA VAL A 108 5.43 -11.43 -8.68
C VAL A 108 6.55 -12.47 -8.74
N LEU A 109 6.61 -13.20 -9.85
CA LEU A 109 7.60 -14.25 -10.10
C LEU A 109 8.81 -13.73 -10.86
N ASP A 110 8.58 -12.77 -11.76
CA ASP A 110 9.61 -12.12 -12.56
C ASP A 110 9.16 -10.72 -12.96
N ASN A 111 10.11 -9.81 -13.19
CA ASN A 111 9.85 -8.42 -13.53
C ASN A 111 10.98 -7.86 -14.39
N HIS A 112 10.64 -6.96 -15.31
CA HIS A 112 11.60 -6.18 -16.06
C HIS A 112 11.07 -4.76 -16.28
N PHE A 113 11.81 -3.77 -15.78
CA PHE A 113 11.62 -2.36 -16.11
C PHE A 113 12.71 -1.87 -17.05
N SER A 114 12.35 -1.19 -18.14
CA SER A 114 13.36 -0.61 -19.04
C SER A 114 14.00 0.66 -18.46
N PHE A 115 13.32 1.36 -17.54
CA PHE A 115 13.66 2.70 -17.07
C PHE A 115 14.39 2.75 -15.71
N THR A 116 14.54 1.64 -15.00
CA THR A 116 15.29 1.55 -13.73
C THR A 116 16.69 0.93 -13.97
N LYS A 117 17.62 1.10 -13.02
CA LYS A 117 18.90 0.39 -13.01
C LYS A 117 18.69 -1.06 -12.60
N ASP A 118 18.03 -1.27 -11.44
CA ASP A 118 17.55 -2.60 -11.07
C ASP A 118 16.25 -2.88 -11.84
N LYS A 119 16.37 -3.76 -12.84
CA LYS A 119 15.23 -4.18 -13.68
C LYS A 119 14.22 -5.04 -12.95
N SER A 120 14.59 -5.58 -11.78
CA SER A 120 13.92 -6.68 -11.09
C SER A 120 13.19 -6.29 -9.80
N GLU A 121 13.07 -5.00 -9.51
CA GLU A 121 12.60 -4.46 -8.22
C GLU A 121 11.31 -5.11 -7.67
N TRP A 122 10.41 -5.58 -8.55
CA TRP A 122 9.17 -6.20 -8.08
C TRP A 122 9.26 -7.69 -7.79
N ILE A 123 10.36 -8.37 -8.14
CA ILE A 123 10.46 -9.82 -7.92
C ILE A 123 10.28 -10.16 -6.44
N GLY A 124 9.36 -11.09 -6.17
CA GLY A 124 9.04 -11.53 -4.81
C GLY A 124 7.97 -10.70 -4.10
N THR A 125 7.63 -9.51 -4.61
CA THR A 125 6.54 -8.67 -4.07
C THR A 125 5.17 -9.31 -4.31
N LYS A 126 4.12 -8.73 -3.69
CA LYS A 126 2.76 -9.26 -3.82
C LYS A 126 1.75 -8.15 -4.10
N LEU A 127 0.80 -8.44 -4.97
CA LEU A 127 -0.41 -7.66 -5.14
C LEU A 127 -1.52 -8.31 -4.32
N ILE A 128 -2.00 -7.61 -3.29
CA ILE A 128 -3.00 -8.10 -2.35
C ILE A 128 -4.26 -7.25 -2.50
N PHE A 129 -5.39 -7.92 -2.69
CA PHE A 129 -6.71 -7.30 -2.71
C PHE A 129 -7.51 -7.86 -1.54
N ASP A 130 -7.84 -7.03 -0.56
CA ASP A 130 -8.73 -7.36 0.54
C ASP A 130 -10.10 -6.71 0.28
N ILE A 131 -11.16 -7.50 0.39
CA ILE A 131 -12.55 -7.06 0.19
C ILE A 131 -13.29 -7.22 1.51
N SER A 132 -13.94 -6.16 1.96
CA SER A 132 -14.70 -6.12 3.21
C SER A 132 -15.90 -5.18 3.10
N SER A 133 -16.77 -5.18 4.09
CA SER A 133 -17.86 -4.21 4.19
C SER A 133 -17.45 -3.03 5.08
N GLU A 134 -17.77 -1.81 4.65
CA GLU A 134 -17.55 -0.59 5.42
C GLU A 134 -18.71 0.40 5.16
N GLY A 135 -19.47 0.73 6.20
CA GLY A 135 -20.57 1.70 6.10
C GLY A 135 -21.68 1.29 5.11
N GLY A 136 -21.95 -0.01 4.96
CA GLY A 136 -22.94 -0.52 4.00
C GLY A 136 -22.44 -0.62 2.55
N LYS A 137 -21.19 -0.24 2.29
CA LYS A 137 -20.52 -0.35 0.99
C LYS A 137 -19.50 -1.47 0.97
N THR A 138 -19.13 -1.93 -0.20
CA THR A 138 -17.99 -2.82 -0.40
C THR A 138 -16.71 -1.99 -0.47
N LYS A 139 -15.77 -2.32 0.42
CA LYS A 139 -14.43 -1.75 0.46
C LYS A 139 -13.46 -2.70 -0.22
N VAL A 140 -12.75 -2.21 -1.21
CA VAL A 140 -11.59 -2.90 -1.80
C VAL A 140 -10.33 -2.17 -1.38
N LYS A 141 -9.46 -2.85 -0.60
CA LYS A 141 -8.13 -2.36 -0.25
C LYS A 141 -7.10 -3.10 -1.09
N PHE A 142 -6.39 -2.38 -1.92
CA PHE A 142 -5.23 -2.87 -2.65
C PHE A 142 -3.96 -2.57 -1.86
N THR A 143 -3.05 -3.54 -1.78
CA THR A 143 -1.70 -3.37 -1.23
C THR A 143 -0.70 -3.98 -2.20
N HIS A 144 0.30 -3.20 -2.62
CA HIS A 144 1.48 -3.77 -3.25
C HIS A 144 2.54 -3.98 -2.15
N GLU A 145 2.51 -5.17 -1.55
CA GLU A 145 3.46 -5.56 -0.50
C GLU A 145 4.87 -5.67 -1.09
N GLY A 146 5.80 -4.92 -0.52
CA GLY A 146 7.18 -4.85 -0.98
C GLY A 146 7.47 -3.68 -1.93
N LEU A 147 6.47 -2.95 -2.44
CA LEU A 147 6.71 -1.71 -3.17
C LEU A 147 6.93 -0.58 -2.16
N VAL A 148 8.18 -0.15 -2.03
CA VAL A 148 8.65 0.79 -1.00
C VAL A 148 9.29 2.03 -1.63
N PRO A 149 9.32 3.18 -0.92
CA PRO A 149 9.86 4.43 -1.45
C PRO A 149 11.32 4.38 -1.92
N GLU A 150 12.09 3.41 -1.44
CA GLU A 150 13.49 3.21 -1.82
C GLU A 150 13.68 2.65 -3.22
N TYR A 151 12.63 2.11 -3.86
CA TYR A 151 12.69 1.60 -5.23
C TYR A 151 12.76 2.73 -6.25
N GLU A 152 13.59 2.56 -7.28
CA GLU A 152 13.71 3.56 -8.36
C GLU A 152 12.38 3.73 -9.13
N CYS A 153 11.60 2.65 -9.26
CA CYS A 153 10.30 2.69 -9.91
C CYS A 153 9.20 3.35 -9.05
N TYR A 154 9.42 3.57 -7.72
CA TYR A 154 8.35 3.86 -6.75
C TYR A 154 7.40 4.97 -7.20
N LYS A 155 7.94 6.13 -7.63
CA LYS A 155 7.10 7.26 -8.02
C LYS A 155 6.19 6.94 -9.21
N VAL A 156 6.75 6.34 -10.25
CA VAL A 156 6.01 5.94 -11.46
C VAL A 156 4.97 4.87 -11.11
N CYS A 157 5.37 3.87 -10.31
CA CYS A 157 4.50 2.79 -9.90
C CYS A 157 3.39 3.26 -8.96
N TYR A 158 3.67 4.25 -8.08
CA TYR A 158 2.68 4.87 -7.21
C TYR A 158 1.58 5.58 -8.02
N ASP A 159 1.98 6.39 -9.00
CA ASP A 159 1.04 7.12 -9.86
C ASP A 159 0.23 6.16 -10.73
N ALA A 160 0.89 5.15 -11.32
CA ALA A 160 0.24 4.12 -12.13
C ALA A 160 -0.78 3.31 -11.33
N TRP A 161 -0.44 2.81 -10.15
CA TRP A 161 -1.37 2.10 -9.27
C TRP A 161 -2.55 2.97 -8.83
N GLY A 162 -2.29 4.25 -8.54
CA GLY A 162 -3.35 5.23 -8.26
C GLY A 162 -4.37 5.29 -9.39
N ASN A 163 -3.90 5.39 -10.63
CA ASN A 163 -4.75 5.40 -11.81
C ASN A 163 -5.49 4.07 -12.02
N TYR A 164 -4.78 2.94 -11.97
CA TYR A 164 -5.40 1.62 -12.21
C TYR A 164 -6.47 1.29 -11.17
N ILE A 165 -6.21 1.53 -9.88
CA ILE A 165 -7.14 1.14 -8.81
C ILE A 165 -8.28 2.14 -8.67
N LYS A 166 -7.96 3.46 -8.56
CA LYS A 166 -8.98 4.47 -8.23
C LYS A 166 -9.81 4.92 -9.42
N HIS A 167 -9.35 4.67 -10.65
CA HIS A 167 -10.09 5.03 -11.85
C HIS A 167 -10.51 3.80 -12.66
N SER A 168 -9.58 3.01 -13.17
CA SER A 168 -9.89 1.93 -14.09
C SER A 168 -10.66 0.77 -13.42
N LEU A 169 -10.13 0.19 -12.32
CA LEU A 169 -10.80 -0.88 -11.58
C LEU A 169 -12.12 -0.38 -10.95
N TYR A 170 -12.09 0.81 -10.35
CA TYR A 170 -13.30 1.43 -9.83
C TYR A 170 -14.39 1.52 -10.90
N SER A 171 -14.05 2.05 -12.09
CA SER A 171 -15.00 2.15 -13.22
C SER A 171 -15.48 0.77 -13.66
N LEU A 172 -14.59 -0.22 -13.75
CA LEU A 172 -14.98 -1.59 -14.10
C LEU A 172 -16.02 -2.14 -13.13
N ILE A 173 -15.84 -1.94 -11.82
CA ILE A 173 -16.77 -2.43 -10.80
C ILE A 173 -18.13 -1.74 -10.94
N ILE A 174 -18.18 -0.42 -11.07
CA ILE A 174 -19.45 0.33 -11.01
C ILE A 174 -20.21 0.37 -12.33
N THR A 175 -19.52 0.23 -13.47
CA THR A 175 -20.12 0.38 -14.81
C THR A 175 -19.99 -0.85 -15.70
N GLY A 176 -19.19 -1.83 -15.29
CA GLY A 176 -18.81 -2.97 -16.15
C GLY A 176 -17.74 -2.63 -17.20
N LYS A 177 -17.18 -1.40 -17.19
CA LYS A 177 -16.20 -0.95 -18.18
C LYS A 177 -15.04 -0.21 -17.49
N GLY A 178 -13.84 -0.77 -17.57
CA GLY A 178 -12.60 -0.14 -17.08
C GLY A 178 -11.89 0.65 -18.19
N GLN A 179 -10.65 1.04 -17.87
CA GLN A 179 -9.74 1.77 -18.77
C GLN A 179 -8.36 1.10 -18.74
N PRO A 180 -8.24 -0.15 -19.24
CA PRO A 180 -6.96 -0.85 -19.29
C PRO A 180 -6.02 -0.16 -20.29
N ASN A 181 -4.71 -0.40 -20.15
CA ASN A 181 -3.80 -0.08 -21.25
C ASN A 181 -4.24 -0.80 -22.51
N PRO A 182 -4.36 -0.10 -23.63
CA PRO A 182 -4.77 -0.70 -24.90
C PRO A 182 -3.69 -1.66 -25.40
N LYS A 183 -4.09 -2.61 -26.23
CA LYS A 183 -3.17 -3.50 -26.92
C LYS A 183 -2.27 -2.70 -27.84
N ASP A 184 -0.95 -2.91 -27.68
CA ASP A 184 0.04 -2.28 -28.56
C ASP A 184 0.07 -2.98 -29.92
N LYS A 185 -0.03 -2.19 -30.99
CA LYS A 185 0.02 -2.72 -32.36
C LYS A 185 1.44 -3.05 -32.83
N ASP A 186 2.43 -2.39 -32.22
CA ASP A 186 3.83 -2.49 -32.66
C ASP A 186 4.56 -3.70 -32.04
N GLY A 187 3.81 -4.48 -31.27
CA GLY A 187 4.32 -5.72 -30.71
C GLY A 187 5.17 -5.55 -29.47
N PHE A 188 5.50 -6.67 -28.95
CA PHE A 188 6.27 -6.86 -27.74
C PHE A 188 7.73 -7.19 -28.12
N ASN A 189 8.71 -6.75 -27.33
CA ASN A 189 10.12 -7.09 -27.56
C ASN A 189 10.30 -8.62 -27.64
N ALA A 190 10.70 -9.13 -28.80
CA ALA A 190 10.79 -10.56 -29.09
C ALA A 190 11.74 -11.32 -28.14
N GLU A 191 12.82 -10.68 -27.69
CA GLU A 191 13.76 -11.29 -26.73
C GLU A 191 13.13 -11.49 -25.36
N LEU A 192 12.37 -10.48 -24.89
CA LEU A 192 11.64 -10.57 -23.62
C LEU A 192 10.50 -11.59 -23.74
N ALA A 193 9.78 -11.61 -24.85
CA ALA A 193 8.75 -12.61 -25.10
C ALA A 193 9.31 -14.03 -25.04
N ALA A 194 10.44 -14.27 -25.70
CA ALA A 194 11.13 -15.57 -25.66
C ALA A 194 11.60 -15.95 -24.26
N LYS A 195 12.21 -14.99 -23.53
CA LYS A 195 12.62 -15.16 -22.13
C LYS A 195 11.45 -15.64 -21.25
N TRP A 196 10.26 -15.11 -21.49
CA TRP A 196 9.09 -15.35 -20.66
C TRP A 196 8.19 -16.47 -21.20
N LYS A 197 8.57 -17.10 -22.31
CA LYS A 197 7.77 -18.14 -22.98
C LYS A 197 6.33 -17.68 -23.25
N ILE A 198 6.19 -16.47 -23.77
CA ILE A 198 4.93 -15.93 -24.24
C ILE A 198 4.82 -16.35 -25.71
N ASN A 199 3.81 -17.17 -26.03
CA ASN A 199 3.48 -17.61 -27.38
C ASN A 199 2.22 -16.88 -27.84
#